data_824c028f36ad68f74b5d22a033b7a6c1
#
_entry.id   824c028f36ad68f74b5d22a033b7a6c1
#
_cell.length_a   1.000
_cell.length_b   1.000
_cell.length_c   1.000
_cell.angle_alpha   90.00
_cell.angle_beta   90.00
_cell.angle_gamma   90.00
#
_symmetry.space_group_name_H-M   'P 1'
#
loop_
_entity.id
_entity.type
_entity.pdbx_description
1 polymer ?
#
loop_
_entity_poly.entity_id
_entity_poly.type
_entity_poly.pdbx_seq_one_letter_code
_entity_poly.pdbx_strand_id
1 'polypeptide(L)'
;MTTGNEQDRPQEPGTPPVGETKPAPYFQLRGSPAGSYDPSGASIVPMDDYPKYEIAEGVIFCPVFGRNLSLNFVTFPPHSGFPTHVHPEEQISIVREGEMEITVGNICRRVVPGDVVVFPSDVPHSGRTLERACRLIDIFSPPREGLREVIAGANPRRPADVDRWWKSSADPSA
;
A
#
# COMPACT_ATOMS: atom_id res chain seq x y z
N MET A 1 33.82 39.10 -36.53
CA MET A 1 32.78 39.59 -35.61
C MET A 1 31.44 39.09 -36.14
N THR A 2 30.97 37.95 -35.67
CA THR A 2 29.66 37.39 -36.04
C THR A 2 28.92 37.15 -34.73
N THR A 3 27.93 38.01 -34.55
CA THR A 3 26.98 37.96 -33.43
C THR A 3 26.03 36.78 -33.63
N GLY A 4 26.18 35.75 -32.83
CA GLY A 4 25.26 34.61 -32.79
C GLY A 4 23.90 35.03 -32.23
N ASN A 5 22.86 34.70 -32.97
CA ASN A 5 21.47 35.00 -32.68
C ASN A 5 20.96 34.08 -31.57
N GLU A 6 20.57 34.66 -30.43
CA GLU A 6 20.11 33.99 -29.20
C GLU A 6 18.63 33.59 -29.26
N GLN A 7 18.06 33.36 -30.44
CA GLN A 7 16.62 33.17 -30.66
C GLN A 7 16.18 31.75 -30.99
N ASP A 8 17.07 30.75 -30.89
CA ASP A 8 16.70 29.39 -31.28
C ASP A 8 16.83 28.37 -30.11
N ARG A 9 16.32 28.75 -28.93
CA ARG A 9 16.11 27.80 -27.82
C ARG A 9 14.69 27.26 -27.93
N PRO A 10 14.48 25.93 -28.03
CA PRO A 10 13.15 25.35 -28.01
C PRO A 10 12.46 25.75 -26.68
N GLN A 11 11.30 26.40 -26.78
CA GLN A 11 10.46 26.64 -25.61
C GLN A 11 10.03 25.28 -25.06
N GLU A 12 10.35 25.02 -23.81
CA GLU A 12 9.74 23.91 -23.07
C GLU A 12 8.20 24.06 -23.11
N PRO A 13 7.44 22.97 -23.29
CA PRO A 13 5.99 23.05 -23.27
C PRO A 13 5.56 23.58 -21.90
N GLY A 14 5.13 24.83 -21.87
CA GLY A 14 4.65 25.49 -20.67
C GLY A 14 3.54 24.67 -20.06
N THR A 15 3.64 24.39 -18.75
CA THR A 15 2.56 23.83 -17.96
C THR A 15 1.30 24.65 -18.28
N PRO A 16 0.21 24.03 -18.78
CA PRO A 16 -0.99 24.78 -19.08
C PRO A 16 -1.47 25.47 -17.80
N PRO A 17 -1.96 26.70 -17.87
CA PRO A 17 -2.50 27.38 -16.71
C PRO A 17 -3.58 26.48 -16.11
N VAL A 18 -3.57 26.31 -14.78
CA VAL A 18 -4.62 25.63 -14.03
C VAL A 18 -5.87 26.51 -14.16
N GLY A 19 -6.51 26.47 -15.34
CA GLY A 19 -7.80 27.07 -15.56
C GLY A 19 -8.81 26.31 -14.69
N GLU A 20 -9.80 27.02 -14.18
CA GLU A 20 -10.98 26.46 -13.52
C GLU A 20 -11.71 25.49 -14.48
N THR A 21 -11.15 24.30 -14.66
CA THR A 21 -11.86 23.20 -15.30
C THR A 21 -12.91 22.74 -14.31
N LYS A 22 -14.19 22.89 -14.65
CA LYS A 22 -15.26 22.21 -13.89
C LYS A 22 -14.84 20.76 -13.71
N PRO A 23 -14.71 20.26 -12.47
CA PRO A 23 -14.30 18.89 -12.24
C PRO A 23 -15.24 17.97 -13.02
N ALA A 24 -14.67 16.96 -13.70
CA ALA A 24 -15.46 15.95 -14.38
C ALA A 24 -16.52 15.39 -13.41
N PRO A 25 -17.70 14.98 -13.88
CA PRO A 25 -18.78 14.49 -13.02
C PRO A 25 -18.36 13.39 -12.04
N TYR A 26 -17.31 12.65 -12.39
CA TYR A 26 -16.70 11.61 -11.56
C TYR A 26 -16.08 12.16 -10.24
N PHE A 27 -15.58 13.40 -10.25
CA PHE A 27 -14.97 14.04 -9.08
C PHE A 27 -15.93 14.93 -8.29
N GLN A 28 -17.23 14.94 -8.66
CA GLN A 28 -18.22 15.68 -7.89
C GLN A 28 -18.61 14.86 -6.66
N LEU A 29 -18.37 15.43 -5.47
CA LEU A 29 -18.85 14.87 -4.21
C LEU A 29 -20.38 14.93 -4.21
N ARG A 30 -21.04 13.79 -4.34
CA ARG A 30 -22.50 13.71 -4.21
C ARG A 30 -22.89 14.01 -2.77
N GLY A 31 -23.66 15.06 -2.55
CA GLY A 31 -24.35 15.33 -1.30
C GLY A 31 -23.64 16.25 -0.31
N SER A 32 -22.48 16.84 -0.65
CA SER A 32 -21.93 17.92 0.16
C SER A 32 -22.38 19.27 -0.39
N PRO A 33 -23.00 20.16 0.41
CA PRO A 33 -23.24 21.54 0.01
C PRO A 33 -21.90 22.19 -0.33
N ALA A 34 -21.87 23.02 -1.37
CA ALA A 34 -20.68 23.80 -1.69
C ALA A 34 -20.23 24.58 -0.44
N GLY A 35 -19.05 24.30 0.08
CA GLY A 35 -18.43 25.02 1.19
C GLY A 35 -18.34 24.31 2.54
N SER A 36 -18.76 23.04 2.69
CA SER A 36 -18.68 22.30 3.96
C SER A 36 -17.83 21.02 3.90
N TYR A 37 -16.66 21.07 3.28
CA TYR A 37 -15.69 19.98 3.48
C TYR A 37 -15.05 20.16 4.87
N ASP A 38 -15.36 19.26 5.79
CA ASP A 38 -14.69 19.17 7.07
C ASP A 38 -13.52 18.16 6.96
N PRO A 39 -12.27 18.61 6.92
CA PRO A 39 -11.10 17.76 6.89
C PRO A 39 -10.77 17.11 8.25
N SER A 40 -11.64 17.24 9.27
CA SER A 40 -11.38 16.81 10.66
C SER A 40 -11.06 15.31 10.81
N GLY A 41 -11.13 14.53 9.76
CA GLY A 41 -10.70 13.12 9.73
C GLY A 41 -9.55 12.85 8.77
N ALA A 42 -9.01 13.87 8.10
CA ALA A 42 -7.88 13.67 7.20
C ALA A 42 -6.58 13.54 7.99
N SER A 43 -5.75 12.56 7.60
CA SER A 43 -4.41 12.40 8.16
C SER A 43 -3.41 12.09 7.06
N ILE A 44 -2.19 12.62 7.23
CA ILE A 44 -1.04 12.26 6.41
C ILE A 44 -0.16 11.36 7.28
N VAL A 45 0.09 10.15 6.81
CA VAL A 45 0.85 9.15 7.55
C VAL A 45 2.27 9.07 6.98
N PRO A 46 3.29 9.59 7.70
CA PRO A 46 4.69 9.46 7.30
C PRO A 46 5.16 8.02 7.57
N MET A 47 5.18 7.18 6.54
CA MET A 47 5.48 5.76 6.68
C MET A 47 6.88 5.46 7.24
N ASP A 48 7.83 6.37 7.10
CA ASP A 48 9.17 6.22 7.65
C ASP A 48 9.16 6.13 9.19
N ASP A 49 8.30 6.93 9.83
CA ASP A 49 8.18 7.00 11.28
C ASP A 49 7.00 6.18 11.82
N TYR A 50 6.20 5.58 10.93
CA TYR A 50 5.02 4.87 11.33
C TYR A 50 5.38 3.53 12.02
N PRO A 51 4.67 3.14 13.09
CA PRO A 51 4.99 1.95 13.86
C PRO A 51 4.96 0.66 13.02
N LYS A 52 5.98 -0.16 13.21
CA LYS A 52 6.14 -1.47 12.58
C LYS A 52 6.26 -2.53 13.66
N TYR A 53 5.72 -3.70 13.39
CA TYR A 53 5.60 -4.76 14.38
C TYR A 53 6.10 -6.07 13.78
N GLU A 54 7.02 -6.73 14.47
CA GLU A 54 7.42 -8.09 14.13
C GLU A 54 6.47 -9.07 14.84
N ILE A 55 5.61 -9.72 14.07
CA ILE A 55 4.59 -10.63 14.60
C ILE A 55 5.07 -12.09 14.66
N ALA A 56 6.10 -12.42 13.87
CA ALA A 56 6.82 -13.68 13.86
C ALA A 56 8.22 -13.39 13.33
N GLU A 57 9.14 -14.34 13.37
CA GLU A 57 10.51 -14.16 12.93
C GLU A 57 10.57 -13.59 11.50
N GLY A 58 11.06 -12.36 11.37
CA GLY A 58 11.17 -11.63 10.11
C GLY A 58 9.85 -11.22 9.44
N VAL A 59 8.69 -11.58 9.99
CA VAL A 59 7.38 -11.17 9.47
C VAL A 59 7.00 -9.82 10.07
N ILE A 60 7.00 -8.78 9.22
CA ILE A 60 6.77 -7.40 9.64
C ILE A 60 5.40 -6.93 9.17
N PHE A 61 4.62 -6.40 10.08
CA PHE A 61 3.35 -5.72 9.83
C PHE A 61 3.46 -4.22 10.10
N CYS A 62 2.82 -3.43 9.25
CA CYS A 62 2.71 -1.98 9.42
C CYS A 62 1.27 -1.56 9.09
N PRO A 63 0.30 -1.78 10.00
CA PRO A 63 -1.11 -1.52 9.74
C PRO A 63 -1.48 -0.06 9.91
N VAL A 64 -2.24 0.48 8.96
CA VAL A 64 -2.81 1.82 8.97
C VAL A 64 -4.33 1.69 8.98
N PHE A 65 -4.98 2.31 9.96
CA PHE A 65 -6.43 2.21 10.14
C PHE A 65 -7.14 3.47 9.68
N GLY A 66 -7.98 3.34 8.66
CA GLY A 66 -8.98 4.34 8.27
C GLY A 66 -10.34 4.05 8.92
N ARG A 67 -11.34 4.86 8.59
CA ARG A 67 -12.71 4.68 9.10
C ARG A 67 -13.41 3.46 8.50
N ASN A 68 -13.28 3.26 7.19
CA ASN A 68 -14.06 2.26 6.43
C ASN A 68 -13.18 1.15 5.84
N LEU A 69 -11.87 1.27 5.99
CA LEU A 69 -10.89 0.27 5.55
C LEU A 69 -9.63 0.34 6.41
N SER A 70 -8.85 -0.72 6.41
CA SER A 70 -7.48 -0.71 6.91
C SER A 70 -6.50 -1.18 5.84
N LEU A 71 -5.28 -0.69 5.93
CA LEU A 71 -4.15 -1.14 5.13
C LEU A 71 -3.18 -1.89 6.04
N ASN A 72 -2.44 -2.85 5.49
CA ASN A 72 -1.30 -3.43 6.16
C ASN A 72 -0.16 -3.59 5.15
N PHE A 73 0.97 -2.95 5.40
CA PHE A 73 2.19 -3.18 4.64
C PHE A 73 2.91 -4.36 5.27
N VAL A 74 3.03 -5.44 4.51
CA VAL A 74 3.53 -6.72 5.03
C VAL A 74 4.82 -7.11 4.36
N THR A 75 5.78 -7.57 5.15
CA THR A 75 6.98 -8.25 4.66
C THR A 75 6.98 -9.68 5.20
N PHE A 76 7.08 -10.64 4.29
CA PHE A 76 7.34 -12.03 4.61
C PHE A 76 8.77 -12.38 4.17
N PRO A 77 9.64 -12.90 5.05
CA PRO A 77 10.96 -13.38 4.67
C PRO A 77 10.85 -14.66 3.79
N PRO A 78 11.93 -15.15 3.19
CA PRO A 78 11.95 -16.42 2.52
C PRO A 78 11.45 -17.57 3.43
N HIS A 79 10.80 -18.57 2.84
CA HIS A 79 10.28 -19.79 3.53
C HIS A 79 9.31 -19.47 4.70
N SER A 80 8.57 -18.39 4.56
CA SER A 80 7.59 -17.90 5.55
C SER A 80 6.22 -17.74 4.90
N GLY A 81 5.25 -17.22 5.65
CA GLY A 81 3.91 -16.94 5.12
C GLY A 81 2.85 -16.87 6.21
N PHE A 82 1.63 -17.10 5.80
CA PHE A 82 0.48 -17.15 6.68
C PHE A 82 -0.28 -18.48 6.51
N PRO A 83 -0.68 -19.13 7.63
CA PRO A 83 -1.41 -20.39 7.58
C PRO A 83 -2.80 -20.19 7.00
N THR A 84 -3.47 -21.29 6.65
CA THR A 84 -4.89 -21.23 6.25
C THR A 84 -5.73 -20.65 7.37
N HIS A 85 -6.44 -19.59 7.05
CA HIS A 85 -7.34 -18.89 7.94
C HIS A 85 -8.52 -18.28 7.19
N VAL A 86 -9.48 -17.77 7.94
CA VAL A 86 -10.66 -17.06 7.44
C VAL A 86 -10.89 -15.81 8.25
N HIS A 87 -11.53 -14.84 7.65
CA HIS A 87 -12.00 -13.62 8.32
C HIS A 87 -13.15 -12.98 7.54
N PRO A 88 -14.01 -12.19 8.20
CA PRO A 88 -15.21 -11.63 7.57
C PRO A 88 -14.92 -10.46 6.64
N GLU A 89 -13.77 -9.81 6.76
CA GLU A 89 -13.41 -8.71 5.87
C GLU A 89 -13.06 -9.23 4.47
N GLU A 90 -13.52 -8.55 3.43
CA GLU A 90 -12.93 -8.69 2.10
C GLU A 90 -11.50 -8.14 2.16
N GLN A 91 -10.55 -8.87 1.56
CA GLN A 91 -9.16 -8.45 1.45
C GLN A 91 -8.75 -8.34 -0.01
N ILE A 92 -7.99 -7.30 -0.32
CA ILE A 92 -7.28 -7.18 -1.59
C ILE A 92 -5.78 -7.05 -1.26
N SER A 93 -4.97 -7.93 -1.83
CA SER A 93 -3.51 -7.86 -1.69
C SER A 93 -2.86 -7.44 -3.01
N ILE A 94 -1.96 -6.46 -2.94
CA ILE A 94 -1.16 -6.00 -4.06
C ILE A 94 0.27 -6.47 -3.84
N VAL A 95 0.81 -7.27 -4.77
CA VAL A 95 2.20 -7.71 -4.70
C VAL A 95 3.11 -6.57 -5.16
N ARG A 96 4.02 -6.15 -4.27
CA ARG A 96 4.96 -5.06 -4.53
C ARG A 96 6.36 -5.55 -4.89
N GLU A 97 6.84 -6.58 -4.20
CA GLU A 97 8.16 -7.17 -4.41
C GLU A 97 8.15 -8.65 -4.11
N GLY A 98 9.10 -9.38 -4.70
CA GLY A 98 9.28 -10.81 -4.48
C GLY A 98 8.20 -11.66 -5.12
N GLU A 99 7.88 -12.78 -4.49
CA GLU A 99 6.89 -13.73 -4.98
C GLU A 99 6.33 -14.58 -3.85
N MET A 100 5.11 -15.07 -4.04
CA MET A 100 4.43 -15.91 -3.07
C MET A 100 3.50 -16.89 -3.78
N GLU A 101 3.38 -18.11 -3.27
CA GLU A 101 2.25 -18.96 -3.62
C GLU A 101 1.08 -18.62 -2.71
N ILE A 102 -0.06 -18.28 -3.30
CA ILE A 102 -1.28 -17.96 -2.59
C ILE A 102 -2.36 -18.95 -2.96
N THR A 103 -3.07 -19.43 -1.95
CA THR A 103 -4.25 -20.29 -2.10
C THR A 103 -5.47 -19.55 -1.60
N VAL A 104 -6.53 -19.47 -2.44
CA VAL A 104 -7.84 -18.92 -2.09
C VAL A 104 -8.89 -19.99 -2.40
N GLY A 105 -9.52 -20.54 -1.38
CA GLY A 105 -10.37 -21.72 -1.52
C GLY A 105 -9.59 -22.90 -2.13
N ASN A 106 -9.96 -23.31 -3.33
CA ASN A 106 -9.29 -24.38 -4.08
C ASN A 106 -8.40 -23.88 -5.24
N ILE A 107 -8.20 -22.57 -5.35
CA ILE A 107 -7.32 -21.96 -6.37
C ILE A 107 -5.97 -21.68 -5.74
N CYS A 108 -4.91 -22.29 -6.29
CA CYS A 108 -3.54 -21.99 -5.92
C CYS A 108 -2.81 -21.34 -7.10
N ARG A 109 -2.11 -20.22 -6.84
CA ARG A 109 -1.34 -19.47 -7.85
C ARG A 109 -0.07 -18.89 -7.24
N ARG A 110 1.00 -18.88 -8.03
CA ARG A 110 2.17 -18.04 -7.78
C ARG A 110 1.84 -16.63 -8.24
N VAL A 111 2.09 -15.67 -7.39
CA VAL A 111 1.88 -14.23 -7.64
C VAL A 111 3.22 -13.51 -7.60
N VAL A 112 3.33 -12.45 -8.41
CA VAL A 112 4.54 -11.67 -8.65
C VAL A 112 4.22 -10.17 -8.63
N PRO A 113 5.22 -9.27 -8.61
CA PRO A 113 4.97 -7.82 -8.57
C PRO A 113 4.05 -7.35 -9.68
N GLY A 114 3.02 -6.59 -9.29
CA GLY A 114 1.95 -6.10 -10.16
C GLY A 114 0.67 -6.96 -10.10
N ASP A 115 0.74 -8.18 -9.59
CA ASP A 115 -0.46 -8.98 -9.38
C ASP A 115 -1.30 -8.44 -8.22
N VAL A 116 -2.61 -8.63 -8.37
CA VAL A 116 -3.61 -8.31 -7.36
C VAL A 116 -4.40 -9.57 -7.04
N VAL A 117 -4.54 -9.88 -5.76
CA VAL A 117 -5.33 -11.02 -5.27
C VAL A 117 -6.52 -10.49 -4.50
N VAL A 118 -7.70 -11.02 -4.80
CA VAL A 118 -8.94 -10.75 -4.05
C VAL A 118 -9.25 -11.97 -3.19
N PHE A 119 -9.42 -11.76 -1.91
CA PHE A 119 -9.86 -12.76 -0.93
C PHE A 119 -11.27 -12.37 -0.49
N PRO A 120 -12.30 -13.07 -0.97
CA PRO A 120 -13.67 -12.79 -0.53
C PRO A 120 -13.84 -13.08 0.97
N SER A 121 -14.79 -12.41 1.59
CA SER A 121 -15.18 -12.66 2.99
C SER A 121 -15.41 -14.13 3.24
N ASP A 122 -14.93 -14.63 4.37
CA ASP A 122 -15.13 -16.01 4.87
C ASP A 122 -14.62 -17.13 3.95
N VAL A 123 -13.80 -16.82 2.93
CA VAL A 123 -13.16 -17.83 2.09
C VAL A 123 -11.81 -18.22 2.70
N PRO A 124 -11.55 -19.52 2.97
CA PRO A 124 -10.27 -19.98 3.48
C PRO A 124 -9.13 -19.63 2.53
N HIS A 125 -8.06 -19.07 3.09
CA HIS A 125 -6.90 -18.70 2.29
C HIS A 125 -5.61 -18.81 3.07
N SER A 126 -4.50 -18.97 2.33
CA SER A 126 -3.14 -19.09 2.87
C SER A 126 -2.14 -18.57 1.85
N GLY A 127 -0.91 -18.33 2.29
CA GLY A 127 0.18 -17.96 1.40
C GLY A 127 1.54 -18.36 1.97
N ARG A 128 2.48 -18.65 1.08
CA ARG A 128 3.86 -18.95 1.45
C ARG A 128 4.86 -18.34 0.47
N THR A 129 5.91 -17.76 1.01
CA THR A 129 7.09 -17.38 0.23
C THR A 129 7.94 -18.61 -0.07
N LEU A 130 8.68 -18.55 -1.18
CA LEU A 130 9.64 -19.57 -1.56
C LEU A 130 11.05 -19.08 -1.19
N GLU A 131 11.96 -19.06 -2.16
CA GLU A 131 13.38 -18.67 -1.96
C GLU A 131 13.58 -17.15 -1.74
N ARG A 132 12.55 -16.35 -1.98
CA ARG A 132 12.63 -14.89 -1.92
C ARG A 132 11.59 -14.32 -0.96
N ALA A 133 11.95 -13.24 -0.28
CA ALA A 133 11.00 -12.46 0.49
C ALA A 133 9.89 -11.93 -0.41
N CYS A 134 8.69 -11.73 0.16
CA CYS A 134 7.57 -11.11 -0.52
C CYS A 134 7.04 -9.92 0.29
N ARG A 135 6.70 -8.84 -0.40
CA ARG A 135 6.13 -7.63 0.19
C ARG A 135 4.78 -7.32 -0.44
N LEU A 136 3.78 -7.21 0.40
CA LEU A 136 2.39 -7.01 0.03
C LEU A 136 1.86 -5.71 0.63
N ILE A 137 0.86 -5.14 -0.04
CA ILE A 137 -0.05 -4.18 0.57
C ILE A 137 -1.41 -4.86 0.65
N ASP A 138 -1.85 -5.16 1.86
CA ASP A 138 -3.18 -5.69 2.12
C ASP A 138 -4.15 -4.56 2.42
N ILE A 139 -5.33 -4.62 1.84
CA ILE A 139 -6.43 -3.69 2.02
C ILE A 139 -7.62 -4.50 2.51
N PHE A 140 -8.18 -4.13 3.65
CA PHE A 140 -9.34 -4.81 4.25
C PHE A 140 -10.53 -3.88 4.32
N SER A 141 -11.70 -4.37 3.96
CA SER A 141 -12.98 -3.68 4.10
C SER A 141 -14.04 -4.63 4.68
N PRO A 142 -14.68 -4.27 5.82
CA PRO A 142 -14.38 -3.14 6.71
C PRO A 142 -12.96 -3.22 7.33
N PRO A 143 -12.53 -2.24 8.15
CA PRO A 143 -11.25 -2.31 8.85
C PRO A 143 -11.10 -3.61 9.65
N ARG A 144 -9.97 -4.30 9.48
CA ARG A 144 -9.70 -5.56 10.18
C ARG A 144 -9.24 -5.29 11.61
N GLU A 145 -10.19 -5.30 12.55
CA GLU A 145 -9.89 -5.02 13.97
C GLU A 145 -8.96 -6.07 14.59
N GLY A 146 -9.01 -7.33 14.16
CA GLY A 146 -8.08 -8.37 14.58
C GLY A 146 -6.59 -8.04 14.38
N LEU A 147 -6.25 -7.15 13.46
CA LEU A 147 -4.86 -6.65 13.34
C LEU A 147 -4.42 -5.88 14.59
N ARG A 148 -5.32 -5.19 15.30
CA ARG A 148 -4.99 -4.49 16.55
C ARG A 148 -4.58 -5.46 17.65
N GLU A 149 -5.24 -6.60 17.72
CA GLU A 149 -4.92 -7.66 18.68
C GLU A 149 -3.58 -8.30 18.35
N VAL A 150 -3.32 -8.59 17.07
CA VAL A 150 -2.05 -9.14 16.60
C VAL A 150 -0.88 -8.23 16.97
N ILE A 151 -0.98 -6.93 16.66
CA ILE A 151 0.11 -5.98 16.95
C ILE A 151 0.26 -5.68 18.45
N ALA A 152 -0.81 -5.81 19.26
CA ALA A 152 -0.72 -5.62 20.71
C ALA A 152 0.18 -6.67 21.39
N GLY A 153 0.28 -7.87 20.81
CA GLY A 153 1.16 -8.95 21.28
C GLY A 153 2.53 -8.99 20.60
N ALA A 154 2.79 -8.11 19.62
CA ALA A 154 3.98 -8.17 18.78
C ALA A 154 5.12 -7.29 19.29
N ASN A 155 6.34 -7.58 18.84
CA ASN A 155 7.50 -6.77 19.14
C ASN A 155 7.52 -5.49 18.27
N PRO A 156 7.50 -4.29 18.87
CA PRO A 156 7.68 -3.07 18.10
C PRO A 156 9.10 -3.01 17.52
N ARG A 157 9.21 -2.65 16.24
CA ARG A 157 10.48 -2.44 15.55
C ARG A 157 10.70 -0.96 15.33
N ARG A 158 11.93 -0.49 15.52
CA ARG A 158 12.25 0.89 15.15
C ARG A 158 12.19 1.05 13.64
N PRO A 159 11.67 2.17 13.12
CA PRO A 159 11.56 2.41 11.68
C PRO A 159 12.90 2.24 10.93
N ALA A 160 14.04 2.59 11.59
CA ALA A 160 15.37 2.45 11.01
C ALA A 160 15.84 0.99 10.86
N ASP A 161 15.22 0.05 11.58
CA ASP A 161 15.58 -1.37 11.56
C ASP A 161 14.78 -2.17 10.51
N VAL A 162 13.93 -1.49 9.75
CA VAL A 162 13.06 -2.13 8.75
C VAL A 162 13.27 -1.47 7.39
N ASP A 163 13.45 -2.30 6.36
CA ASP A 163 13.60 -1.83 4.98
C ASP A 163 12.46 -0.91 4.56
N ARG A 164 12.83 0.18 3.86
CA ARG A 164 11.90 1.18 3.36
C ARG A 164 11.40 0.85 1.95
N TRP A 165 10.91 -0.35 1.76
CA TRP A 165 10.50 -0.83 0.44
C TRP A 165 9.36 -0.05 -0.22
N TRP A 166 8.64 0.80 0.52
CA TRP A 166 7.66 1.74 -0.03
C TRP A 166 8.32 2.93 -0.75
N LYS A 167 9.61 3.17 -0.57
CA LYS A 167 10.38 4.10 -1.37
C LYS A 167 10.84 3.44 -2.65
N SER A 168 10.89 4.20 -3.74
CA SER A 168 11.44 3.71 -5.00
C SER A 168 12.92 3.38 -4.83
N SER A 169 13.35 2.22 -5.31
CA SER A 169 14.77 1.86 -5.38
C SER A 169 15.58 2.81 -6.31
N ALA A 170 14.90 3.69 -7.05
CA ALA A 170 15.51 4.72 -7.90
C ALA A 170 15.73 6.06 -7.16
N ASP A 171 15.34 6.18 -5.90
CA ASP A 171 15.62 7.38 -5.11
C ASP A 171 17.01 7.30 -4.49
N PRO A 172 18.00 8.08 -4.99
CA PRO A 172 19.38 8.06 -4.48
C PRO A 172 19.52 8.65 -3.07
N SER A 173 18.43 9.19 -2.50
CA SER A 173 18.38 9.73 -1.13
C SER A 173 17.76 8.76 -0.12
N ALA A 174 17.41 7.54 -0.53
CA ALA A 174 16.80 6.51 0.31
C ALA A 174 17.83 5.77 1.16
#